data_691bd4dbcfe2e6340e2f754991132ffd
#
_entry.id   691bd4dbcfe2e6340e2f754991132ffd
#
_cell.length_a   1.000
_cell.length_b   1.000
_cell.length_c   1.000
_cell.angle_alpha   90.00
_cell.angle_beta   90.00
_cell.angle_gamma   90.00
#
_symmetry.space_group_name_H-M   'P 1'
#
loop_
_entity.id
_entity.type
_entity.pdbx_description
1 polymer ?
#
loop_
_entity_poly.entity_id
_entity_poly.type
_entity_poly.pdbx_seq_one_letter_code
_entity_poly.pdbx_strand_id
1 'polypeptide(L)'
;MNDKKIIELYNSGHTLRHISDICNSNHHMIKRILVRNGIEITKRKTLKPYNEEHKKKISESLKGRKVWSEGLKMTKEHVLKNMKAHLKYDVSIEWLSKFEDIEKLKYLNRSLCRKRDCEGFNTEIYIQFIERFYADSKFNELYYKWIETNDKWIKPSLDHIEAKCNGGSLLLDNLQFISWLENRAKMDVDQELWNKMKQNINYYL
;
A
#
# COMPACT_ATOMS: atom_id res chain seq x y z
N MET A 1 11.75 20.14 35.12
CA MET A 1 12.26 20.67 33.85
C MET A 1 11.90 22.14 33.80
N ASN A 2 12.84 23.04 33.48
CA ASN A 2 12.62 24.49 33.59
C ASN A 2 11.96 25.04 32.31
N ASP A 3 10.66 25.29 32.38
CA ASP A 3 9.85 25.79 31.24
C ASP A 3 10.38 27.11 30.69
N LYS A 4 10.88 28.00 31.57
CA LYS A 4 11.46 29.30 31.16
C LYS A 4 12.65 29.13 30.22
N LYS A 5 13.57 28.21 30.53
CA LYS A 5 14.74 27.92 29.70
C LYS A 5 14.34 27.39 28.32
N ILE A 6 13.29 26.57 28.25
CA ILE A 6 12.79 26.05 26.98
C ILE A 6 12.23 27.16 26.10
N ILE A 7 11.48 28.08 26.72
CA ILE A 7 10.90 29.24 26.04
C ILE A 7 11.99 30.19 25.53
N GLU A 8 12.99 30.46 26.34
CA GLU A 8 14.14 31.30 25.96
C GLU A 8 14.91 30.70 24.75
N LEU A 9 15.20 29.40 24.81
CA LEU A 9 15.88 28.70 23.71
C LEU A 9 15.02 28.71 22.43
N TYR A 10 13.71 28.56 22.52
CA TYR A 10 12.84 28.60 21.36
C TYR A 10 12.77 30.00 20.74
N ASN A 11 12.66 31.04 21.56
CA ASN A 11 12.65 32.45 21.15
C ASN A 11 14.00 32.87 20.54
N SER A 12 15.11 32.25 20.98
CA SER A 12 16.44 32.44 20.40
C SER A 12 16.60 31.70 19.03
N GLY A 13 15.55 31.05 18.51
CA GLY A 13 15.55 30.43 17.21
C GLY A 13 16.04 28.97 17.15
N HIS A 14 16.28 28.34 18.30
CA HIS A 14 16.65 26.91 18.34
C HIS A 14 15.52 26.00 17.89
N THR A 15 15.85 24.94 17.18
CA THR A 15 14.86 23.94 16.75
C THR A 15 14.38 23.08 17.93
N LEU A 16 13.15 22.56 17.87
CA LEU A 16 12.61 21.67 18.91
C LEU A 16 13.52 20.48 19.20
N ARG A 17 14.21 19.96 18.19
CA ARG A 17 15.15 18.84 18.33
C ARG A 17 16.39 19.29 19.10
N HIS A 18 16.97 20.41 18.76
CA HIS A 18 18.13 20.96 19.46
C HIS A 18 17.81 21.29 20.92
N ILE A 19 16.62 21.85 21.19
CA ILE A 19 16.16 22.11 22.55
C ILE A 19 15.97 20.80 23.33
N SER A 20 15.45 19.74 22.67
CA SER A 20 15.30 18.44 23.32
C SER A 20 16.65 17.82 23.70
N ASP A 21 17.65 17.98 22.85
CA ASP A 21 19.02 17.51 23.11
C ASP A 21 19.65 18.27 24.30
N ILE A 22 19.54 19.63 24.32
CA ILE A 22 20.05 20.46 25.42
C ILE A 22 19.35 20.17 26.74
N CYS A 23 18.03 19.91 26.69
CA CYS A 23 17.22 19.65 27.89
C CYS A 23 17.12 18.18 28.29
N ASN A 24 17.81 17.31 27.58
CA ASN A 24 17.74 15.85 27.73
C ASN A 24 16.29 15.35 27.83
N SER A 25 15.46 15.77 26.88
CA SER A 25 14.03 15.56 26.90
C SER A 25 13.50 15.19 25.51
N ASN A 26 12.28 14.66 25.44
CA ASN A 26 11.65 14.34 24.17
C ASN A 26 11.06 15.62 23.51
N HIS A 27 11.27 15.77 22.21
CA HIS A 27 10.76 16.92 21.44
C HIS A 27 9.23 17.10 21.52
N HIS A 28 8.46 16.02 21.72
CA HIS A 28 7.01 16.11 21.97
C HIS A 28 6.70 16.79 23.31
N MET A 29 7.54 16.55 24.33
CA MET A 29 7.41 17.22 25.61
C MET A 29 7.71 18.71 25.49
N ILE A 30 8.80 19.07 24.79
CA ILE A 30 9.14 20.46 24.48
C ILE A 30 7.97 21.14 23.78
N LYS A 31 7.38 20.48 22.77
CA LYS A 31 6.20 21.00 22.06
C LYS A 31 5.02 21.25 23.00
N ARG A 32 4.71 20.32 23.91
CA ARG A 32 3.62 20.47 24.88
C ARG A 32 3.85 21.65 25.82
N ILE A 33 5.09 21.86 26.28
CA ILE A 33 5.45 22.97 27.15
C ILE A 33 5.26 24.31 26.44
N LEU A 34 5.73 24.44 25.19
CA LEU A 34 5.54 25.66 24.41
C LEU A 34 4.08 25.98 24.18
N VAL A 35 3.27 24.99 23.75
CA VAL A 35 1.83 25.16 23.53
C VAL A 35 1.09 25.53 24.82
N ARG A 36 1.41 24.86 25.94
CA ARG A 36 0.84 25.19 27.27
C ARG A 36 1.14 26.63 27.72
N ASN A 37 2.30 27.16 27.32
CA ASN A 37 2.69 28.53 27.63
C ASN A 37 2.27 29.54 26.53
N GLY A 38 1.33 29.16 25.66
CA GLY A 38 0.76 30.06 24.64
C GLY A 38 1.68 30.40 23.48
N ILE A 39 2.80 29.67 23.31
CA ILE A 39 3.74 29.91 22.23
C ILE A 39 3.31 29.14 20.99
N GLU A 40 3.02 29.86 19.92
CA GLU A 40 2.70 29.29 18.64
C GLU A 40 3.96 28.67 18.00
N ILE A 41 3.89 27.38 17.71
CA ILE A 41 4.97 26.68 17.06
C ILE A 41 4.87 26.91 15.56
N THR A 42 5.74 27.76 15.04
CA THR A 42 5.81 28.01 13.61
C THR A 42 6.17 26.70 12.89
N LYS A 43 5.27 26.26 11.99
CA LYS A 43 5.60 25.16 11.06
C LYS A 43 6.88 25.58 10.33
N ARG A 44 7.86 24.67 10.25
CA ARG A 44 9.04 24.91 9.39
C ARG A 44 8.54 25.45 8.07
N LYS A 45 9.08 26.61 7.64
CA LYS A 45 8.88 27.05 6.26
C LYS A 45 9.26 25.86 5.41
N THR A 46 8.30 25.31 4.67
CA THR A 46 8.56 24.28 3.67
C THR A 46 9.74 24.78 2.87
N LEU A 47 10.80 23.96 2.81
CA LEU A 47 11.97 24.30 1.99
C LEU A 47 11.42 24.74 0.63
N LYS A 48 11.82 25.96 0.19
CA LYS A 48 11.42 26.44 -1.11
C LYS A 48 11.71 25.30 -2.11
N PRO A 49 10.75 24.92 -2.96
CA PRO A 49 11.02 23.91 -3.96
C PRO A 49 12.28 24.30 -4.72
N TYR A 50 13.18 23.35 -4.93
CA TYR A 50 14.39 23.59 -5.70
C TYR A 50 14.01 24.24 -7.02
N ASN A 51 14.76 25.30 -7.40
CA ASN A 51 14.60 25.91 -8.70
C ASN A 51 14.96 24.89 -9.81
N GLU A 52 14.52 25.13 -11.02
CA GLU A 52 14.71 24.18 -12.14
C GLU A 52 16.21 23.94 -12.44
N GLU A 53 17.06 24.94 -12.26
CA GLU A 53 18.51 24.78 -12.41
C GLU A 53 19.08 23.78 -11.39
N HIS A 54 18.65 23.87 -10.14
CA HIS A 54 19.10 22.93 -9.09
C HIS A 54 18.58 21.51 -9.33
N LYS A 55 17.33 21.36 -9.75
CA LYS A 55 16.77 20.08 -10.17
C LYS A 55 17.55 19.47 -11.34
N LYS A 56 17.93 20.29 -12.31
CA LYS A 56 18.73 19.87 -13.46
C LYS A 56 20.11 19.39 -13.02
N LYS A 57 20.80 20.13 -12.14
CA LYS A 57 22.09 19.72 -11.57
C LYS A 57 22.01 18.39 -10.82
N ILE A 58 20.96 18.19 -10.00
CA ILE A 58 20.73 16.92 -9.32
C ILE A 58 20.49 15.80 -10.35
N SER A 59 19.66 16.03 -11.34
CA SER A 59 19.38 15.04 -12.38
C SER A 59 20.64 14.66 -13.16
N GLU A 60 21.46 15.64 -13.53
CA GLU A 60 22.73 15.41 -14.23
C GLU A 60 23.74 14.65 -13.37
N SER A 61 23.85 14.98 -12.09
CA SER A 61 24.75 14.28 -11.17
C SER A 61 24.34 12.82 -10.91
N LEU A 62 23.07 12.49 -11.13
CA LEU A 62 22.54 11.13 -10.97
C LEU A 62 22.59 10.32 -12.27
N LYS A 63 22.77 10.96 -13.43
CA LYS A 63 22.90 10.27 -14.71
C LYS A 63 24.13 9.36 -14.71
N GLY A 64 23.91 8.09 -15.05
CA GLY A 64 24.99 7.09 -15.14
C GLY A 64 25.47 6.53 -13.80
N ARG A 65 24.92 6.97 -12.67
CA ARG A 65 25.16 6.28 -11.40
C ARG A 65 24.57 4.88 -11.43
N LYS A 66 25.44 3.89 -11.43
CA LYS A 66 25.01 2.51 -11.18
C LYS A 66 24.48 2.41 -9.75
N VAL A 67 23.24 2.01 -9.61
CA VAL A 67 22.68 1.68 -8.28
C VAL A 67 23.43 0.43 -7.80
N TRP A 68 23.97 0.44 -6.58
CA TRP A 68 24.73 -0.69 -6.02
C TRP A 68 23.97 -2.03 -6.09
N SER A 69 22.63 -1.98 -6.17
CA SER A 69 21.74 -3.14 -6.30
C SER A 69 21.39 -3.49 -7.75
N GLU A 70 21.96 -2.77 -8.74
CA GLU A 70 21.66 -3.03 -10.15
C GLU A 70 22.18 -4.42 -10.54
N GLY A 71 21.29 -5.29 -10.99
CA GLY A 71 21.60 -6.68 -11.35
C GLY A 71 21.61 -7.67 -10.16
N LEU A 72 21.48 -7.20 -8.91
CA LEU A 72 21.37 -8.10 -7.77
C LEU A 72 19.94 -8.63 -7.66
N LYS A 73 19.75 -9.90 -7.95
CA LYS A 73 18.48 -10.58 -7.67
C LYS A 73 18.44 -10.96 -6.19
N MET A 74 17.43 -10.46 -5.47
CA MET A 74 17.22 -10.87 -4.08
C MET A 74 16.91 -12.38 -4.01
N THR A 75 17.45 -13.05 -3.00
CA THR A 75 17.08 -14.45 -2.73
C THR A 75 15.60 -14.56 -2.35
N LYS A 76 15.00 -15.72 -2.63
CA LYS A 76 13.61 -16.02 -2.21
C LYS A 76 13.39 -15.72 -0.73
N GLU A 77 14.31 -16.18 0.11
CA GLU A 77 14.24 -15.97 1.56
C GLU A 77 14.21 -14.48 1.95
N HIS A 78 15.07 -13.66 1.34
CA HIS A 78 15.11 -12.23 1.59
C HIS A 78 13.78 -11.54 1.20
N VAL A 79 13.25 -11.94 0.03
CA VAL A 79 11.95 -11.42 -0.44
C VAL A 79 10.81 -11.78 0.52
N LEU A 80 10.77 -13.02 1.02
CA LEU A 80 9.76 -13.46 1.96
C LEU A 80 9.89 -12.77 3.33
N LYS A 81 11.11 -12.59 3.84
CA LYS A 81 11.37 -11.81 5.08
C LYS A 81 10.89 -10.37 4.94
N ASN A 82 11.19 -9.73 3.81
CA ASN A 82 10.75 -8.37 3.54
C ASN A 82 9.23 -8.30 3.40
N MET A 83 8.61 -9.25 2.70
CA MET A 83 7.17 -9.35 2.59
C MET A 83 6.51 -9.49 3.97
N LYS A 84 6.99 -10.40 4.83
CA LYS A 84 6.49 -10.59 6.19
C LYS A 84 6.57 -9.30 7.01
N ALA A 85 7.68 -8.57 6.93
CA ALA A 85 7.88 -7.33 7.68
C ALA A 85 6.86 -6.22 7.34
N HIS A 86 6.25 -6.28 6.14
CA HIS A 86 5.27 -5.31 5.67
C HIS A 86 3.83 -5.81 5.68
N LEU A 87 3.61 -7.07 6.05
CA LEU A 87 2.26 -7.62 6.20
C LEU A 87 1.58 -7.10 7.47
N LYS A 88 0.30 -6.79 7.35
CA LYS A 88 -0.56 -6.49 8.50
C LYS A 88 -0.87 -7.73 9.36
N TYR A 89 -0.74 -8.91 8.76
CA TYR A 89 -1.19 -10.18 9.30
C TYR A 89 0.01 -10.98 9.77
N ASP A 90 -0.08 -11.57 10.96
CA ASP A 90 1.01 -12.37 11.53
C ASP A 90 0.98 -13.78 10.94
N VAL A 91 1.67 -13.95 9.83
CA VAL A 91 1.89 -15.24 9.18
C VAL A 91 3.34 -15.68 9.29
N SER A 92 3.60 -16.98 9.32
CA SER A 92 4.95 -17.49 9.40
C SER A 92 5.68 -17.45 8.03
N ILE A 93 7.01 -17.40 8.07
CA ILE A 93 7.83 -17.47 6.84
C ILE A 93 7.67 -18.85 6.19
N GLU A 94 7.53 -19.90 6.99
CA GLU A 94 7.32 -21.28 6.54
C GLU A 94 6.02 -21.39 5.73
N TRP A 95 4.95 -20.74 6.19
CA TRP A 95 3.69 -20.70 5.43
C TRP A 95 3.87 -19.94 4.12
N LEU A 96 4.51 -18.77 4.14
CA LEU A 96 4.80 -18.01 2.91
C LEU A 96 5.67 -18.79 1.92
N SER A 97 6.58 -19.64 2.42
CA SER A 97 7.50 -20.41 1.57
C SER A 97 6.83 -21.53 0.78
N LYS A 98 5.61 -21.94 1.16
CA LYS A 98 4.79 -22.93 0.43
C LYS A 98 4.41 -22.48 -0.98
N PHE A 99 4.40 -21.16 -1.21
CA PHE A 99 4.00 -20.58 -2.49
C PHE A 99 5.21 -20.47 -3.41
N GLU A 100 5.14 -21.13 -4.57
CA GLU A 100 6.24 -21.17 -5.54
C GLU A 100 6.37 -19.85 -6.29
N ASP A 101 5.24 -19.33 -6.81
CA ASP A 101 5.19 -18.07 -7.54
C ASP A 101 5.04 -16.89 -6.56
N ILE A 102 6.20 -16.31 -6.19
CA ILE A 102 6.25 -15.20 -5.27
C ILE A 102 5.63 -13.92 -5.86
N GLU A 103 5.75 -13.70 -7.15
CA GLU A 103 5.17 -12.50 -7.77
C GLU A 103 3.64 -12.58 -7.78
N LYS A 104 3.08 -13.75 -8.01
CA LYS A 104 1.65 -14.01 -7.84
C LYS A 104 1.20 -13.78 -6.40
N LEU A 105 1.94 -14.29 -5.43
CA LEU A 105 1.67 -14.07 -4.01
C LEU A 105 1.69 -12.58 -3.65
N LYS A 106 2.69 -11.84 -4.11
CA LYS A 106 2.77 -10.37 -3.95
C LYS A 106 1.59 -9.67 -4.60
N TYR A 107 1.14 -10.15 -5.75
CA TYR A 107 0.00 -9.58 -6.45
C TYR A 107 -1.28 -9.71 -5.63
N LEU A 108 -1.57 -10.90 -5.11
CA LEU A 108 -2.71 -11.17 -4.25
C LEU A 108 -2.68 -10.28 -3.00
N ASN A 109 -1.54 -10.22 -2.31
CA ASN A 109 -1.37 -9.36 -1.15
C ASN A 109 -1.63 -7.88 -1.47
N ARG A 110 -1.09 -7.36 -2.58
CA ARG A 110 -1.33 -5.97 -3.02
C ARG A 110 -2.79 -5.70 -3.37
N SER A 111 -3.48 -6.69 -3.95
CA SER A 111 -4.90 -6.57 -4.30
C SER A 111 -5.76 -6.39 -3.05
N LEU A 112 -5.45 -7.12 -1.98
CA LEU A 112 -6.12 -6.99 -0.69
C LEU A 112 -5.80 -5.66 -0.01
N CYS A 113 -4.52 -5.25 0.02
CA CYS A 113 -4.08 -4.00 0.66
C CYS A 113 -4.68 -2.73 0.02
N ARG A 114 -5.04 -2.78 -1.25
CA ARG A 114 -5.69 -1.65 -1.95
C ARG A 114 -7.14 -1.46 -1.54
N LYS A 115 -7.79 -2.49 -1.06
CA LYS A 115 -9.14 -2.42 -0.50
C LYS A 115 -9.03 -1.92 0.94
N ARG A 116 -9.09 -0.60 1.15
CA ARG A 116 -9.00 0.07 2.46
C ARG A 116 -10.04 -0.44 3.47
N ASP A 117 -11.01 -1.19 3.01
CA ASP A 117 -12.23 -1.53 3.71
C ASP A 117 -12.33 -3.01 4.04
N CYS A 118 -11.22 -3.73 4.14
CA CYS A 118 -11.23 -5.09 4.69
C CYS A 118 -11.33 -5.02 6.23
N GLU A 119 -12.31 -4.27 6.74
CA GLU A 119 -12.71 -4.31 8.14
C GLU A 119 -13.19 -5.74 8.44
N GLY A 120 -12.62 -6.36 9.47
CA GLY A 120 -12.91 -7.75 9.82
C GLY A 120 -11.95 -8.78 9.25
N PHE A 121 -11.01 -8.42 8.37
CA PHE A 121 -9.95 -9.34 7.98
C PHE A 121 -8.95 -9.51 9.14
N ASN A 122 -8.92 -10.72 9.68
CA ASN A 122 -7.90 -11.18 10.62
C ASN A 122 -6.87 -12.05 9.89
N THR A 123 -5.89 -12.58 10.62
CA THR A 123 -4.84 -13.45 10.05
C THR A 123 -5.41 -14.71 9.41
N GLU A 124 -6.44 -15.31 10.00
CA GLU A 124 -7.06 -16.53 9.50
C GLU A 124 -7.77 -16.29 8.15
N ILE A 125 -8.60 -15.24 8.06
CA ILE A 125 -9.28 -14.86 6.82
C ILE A 125 -8.27 -14.48 5.74
N TYR A 126 -7.15 -13.82 6.11
CA TYR A 126 -6.07 -13.54 5.17
C TYR A 126 -5.44 -14.81 4.61
N ILE A 127 -5.16 -15.81 5.46
CA ILE A 127 -4.64 -17.11 5.04
C ILE A 127 -5.60 -17.77 4.04
N GLN A 128 -6.88 -17.86 4.39
CA GLN A 128 -7.93 -18.41 3.53
C GLN A 128 -8.03 -17.65 2.19
N PHE A 129 -7.93 -16.32 2.20
CA PHE A 129 -7.93 -15.50 1.00
C PHE A 129 -6.76 -15.87 0.07
N ILE A 130 -5.55 -15.94 0.60
CA ILE A 130 -4.36 -16.28 -0.18
C ILE A 130 -4.46 -17.70 -0.73
N GLU A 131 -4.78 -18.69 0.10
CA GLU A 131 -4.89 -20.09 -0.30
C GLU A 131 -5.96 -20.30 -1.37
N ARG A 132 -7.15 -19.72 -1.18
CA ARG A 132 -8.24 -19.78 -2.14
C ARG A 132 -7.85 -19.21 -3.48
N PHE A 133 -7.41 -17.96 -3.52
CA PHE A 133 -7.16 -17.27 -4.80
C PHE A 133 -5.83 -17.66 -5.45
N TYR A 134 -4.86 -18.14 -4.69
CA TYR A 134 -3.64 -18.69 -5.29
C TYR A 134 -3.91 -19.96 -6.10
N ALA A 135 -4.89 -20.77 -5.68
CA ALA A 135 -5.33 -21.99 -6.37
C ALA A 135 -6.48 -21.75 -7.37
N ASP A 136 -7.15 -20.60 -7.33
CA ASP A 136 -8.31 -20.31 -8.16
C ASP A 136 -7.98 -20.29 -9.65
N SER A 137 -8.71 -21.10 -10.43
CA SER A 137 -8.45 -21.28 -11.86
C SER A 137 -8.69 -20.01 -12.67
N LYS A 138 -9.77 -19.27 -12.37
CA LYS A 138 -10.12 -18.03 -13.08
C LYS A 138 -9.12 -16.92 -12.80
N PHE A 139 -8.69 -16.78 -11.55
CA PHE A 139 -7.62 -15.84 -11.22
C PHE A 139 -6.32 -16.20 -11.94
N ASN A 140 -5.94 -17.47 -11.94
CA ASN A 140 -4.72 -17.94 -12.59
C ASN A 140 -4.74 -17.70 -14.10
N GLU A 141 -5.85 -17.99 -14.77
CA GLU A 141 -6.04 -17.71 -16.19
C GLU A 141 -5.81 -16.22 -16.50
N LEU A 142 -6.51 -15.34 -15.78
CA LEU A 142 -6.36 -13.89 -15.94
C LEU A 142 -4.95 -13.40 -15.63
N TYR A 143 -4.35 -13.93 -14.54
CA TYR A 143 -3.03 -13.51 -14.09
C TYR A 143 -1.93 -13.86 -15.11
N TYR A 144 -1.87 -15.10 -15.55
CA TYR A 144 -0.83 -15.52 -16.48
C TYR A 144 -1.02 -14.92 -17.86
N LYS A 145 -2.27 -14.82 -18.36
CA LYS A 145 -2.55 -14.11 -19.60
C LYS A 145 -2.15 -12.62 -19.53
N TRP A 146 -2.39 -11.96 -18.41
CA TRP A 146 -1.93 -10.60 -18.20
C TRP A 146 -0.41 -10.48 -18.16
N ILE A 147 0.29 -11.39 -17.50
CA ILE A 147 1.77 -11.39 -17.46
C ILE A 147 2.36 -11.60 -18.86
N GLU A 148 1.76 -12.49 -19.65
CA GLU A 148 2.19 -12.77 -21.02
C GLU A 148 1.97 -11.59 -21.97
N THR A 149 0.78 -11.01 -21.94
CA THR A 149 0.38 -9.98 -22.92
C THR A 149 0.67 -8.56 -22.46
N ASN A 150 0.87 -8.34 -21.17
CA ASN A 150 0.93 -7.03 -20.52
C ASN A 150 -0.31 -6.13 -20.81
N ASP A 151 -1.44 -6.74 -21.19
CA ASP A 151 -2.66 -6.02 -21.48
C ASP A 151 -3.39 -5.63 -20.19
N LYS A 152 -3.49 -4.31 -19.95
CA LYS A 152 -4.14 -3.75 -18.75
C LYS A 152 -5.61 -4.13 -18.61
N TRP A 153 -6.31 -4.41 -19.73
CA TRP A 153 -7.74 -4.69 -19.72
C TRP A 153 -8.08 -6.03 -19.10
N ILE A 154 -7.20 -7.02 -19.27
CA ILE A 154 -7.36 -8.36 -18.70
C ILE A 154 -6.70 -8.53 -17.32
N LYS A 155 -6.01 -7.49 -16.84
CA LYS A 155 -5.37 -7.53 -15.52
C LYS A 155 -6.36 -7.95 -14.43
N PRO A 156 -6.03 -8.95 -13.58
CA PRO A 156 -6.92 -9.37 -12.50
C PRO A 156 -7.29 -8.21 -11.58
N SER A 157 -8.53 -8.08 -11.24
CA SER A 157 -9.05 -7.07 -10.32
C SER A 157 -9.92 -7.74 -9.28
N LEU A 158 -9.62 -7.47 -8.00
CA LEU A 158 -10.45 -7.95 -6.89
C LEU A 158 -11.75 -7.15 -6.88
N ASP A 159 -12.87 -7.85 -6.92
CA ASP A 159 -14.22 -7.30 -7.00
C ASP A 159 -15.11 -7.87 -5.88
N HIS A 160 -16.18 -7.15 -5.54
CA HIS A 160 -17.25 -7.66 -4.67
C HIS A 160 -18.36 -8.23 -5.55
N ILE A 161 -18.77 -9.47 -5.26
CA ILE A 161 -19.88 -10.14 -5.95
C ILE A 161 -21.13 -9.28 -5.81
N GLU A 162 -21.49 -8.93 -4.59
CA GLU A 162 -22.48 -7.92 -4.25
C GLU A 162 -21.78 -6.62 -3.85
N ALA A 163 -22.12 -5.52 -4.50
CA ALA A 163 -21.47 -4.23 -4.25
C ALA A 163 -21.72 -3.73 -2.82
N LYS A 164 -20.74 -3.05 -2.23
CA LYS A 164 -20.85 -2.48 -0.86
C LYS A 164 -22.06 -1.55 -0.71
N CYS A 165 -22.33 -0.72 -1.72
CA CYS A 165 -23.46 0.19 -1.70
C CYS A 165 -24.81 -0.54 -1.66
N ASN A 166 -24.84 -1.80 -2.08
CA ASN A 166 -26.03 -2.68 -2.04
C ASN A 166 -26.07 -3.55 -0.77
N GLY A 167 -25.17 -3.33 0.19
CA GLY A 167 -25.10 -4.09 1.44
C GLY A 167 -24.15 -5.29 1.40
N GLY A 168 -23.39 -5.46 0.32
CA GLY A 168 -22.45 -6.55 0.17
C GLY A 168 -21.38 -6.58 1.26
N SER A 169 -21.12 -7.77 1.81
CA SER A 169 -20.12 -7.98 2.86
C SER A 169 -18.71 -7.76 2.34
N LEU A 170 -17.78 -7.45 3.26
CA LEU A 170 -16.35 -7.35 2.97
C LEU A 170 -15.63 -8.70 3.15
N LEU A 171 -16.37 -9.75 3.48
CA LEU A 171 -15.83 -11.07 3.77
C LEU A 171 -15.47 -11.83 2.50
N LEU A 172 -14.68 -12.89 2.68
CA LEU A 172 -14.12 -13.71 1.61
C LEU A 172 -15.16 -14.26 0.63
N ASP A 173 -16.35 -14.60 1.11
CA ASP A 173 -17.42 -15.18 0.30
C ASP A 173 -17.98 -14.20 -0.74
N ASN A 174 -17.89 -12.91 -0.44
CA ASN A 174 -18.31 -11.86 -1.35
C ASN A 174 -17.17 -11.34 -2.24
N LEU A 175 -16.02 -12.01 -2.30
CA LEU A 175 -14.88 -11.59 -3.12
C LEU A 175 -14.69 -12.53 -4.31
N GLN A 176 -14.36 -11.93 -5.47
CA GLN A 176 -13.98 -12.63 -6.69
C GLN A 176 -12.87 -11.89 -7.43
N PHE A 177 -12.16 -12.58 -8.32
CA PHE A 177 -11.30 -11.94 -9.30
C PHE A 177 -11.97 -11.97 -10.67
N ILE A 178 -12.05 -10.79 -11.29
CA ILE A 178 -12.50 -10.59 -12.66
C ILE A 178 -11.47 -9.71 -13.38
N SER A 179 -11.60 -9.57 -14.70
CA SER A 179 -10.70 -8.66 -15.43
C SER A 179 -10.92 -7.21 -15.00
N TRP A 180 -9.89 -6.38 -15.16
CA TRP A 180 -9.99 -4.95 -14.87
C TRP A 180 -11.11 -4.28 -15.71
N LEU A 181 -11.24 -4.67 -16.97
CA LEU A 181 -12.31 -4.20 -17.84
C LEU A 181 -13.69 -4.59 -17.29
N GLU A 182 -13.86 -5.87 -16.96
CA GLU A 182 -15.12 -6.39 -16.42
C GLU A 182 -15.50 -5.69 -15.10
N ASN A 183 -14.54 -5.47 -14.19
CA ASN A 183 -14.79 -4.76 -12.95
C ASN A 183 -15.24 -3.31 -13.19
N ARG A 184 -14.67 -2.65 -14.19
CA ARG A 184 -15.07 -1.28 -14.58
C ARG A 184 -16.45 -1.24 -15.21
N ALA A 185 -16.81 -2.24 -16.00
CA ALA A 185 -18.11 -2.31 -16.66
C ALA A 185 -19.23 -2.72 -15.69
N LYS A 186 -18.94 -3.62 -14.75
CA LYS A 186 -19.90 -4.09 -13.75
C LYS A 186 -20.31 -2.98 -12.78
N MET A 187 -19.36 -2.14 -12.34
CA MET A 187 -19.59 -1.10 -11.34
C MET A 187 -20.28 -1.65 -10.06
N ASP A 188 -21.47 -1.15 -9.74
CA ASP A 188 -22.31 -1.53 -8.60
C ASP A 188 -23.51 -2.41 -8.97
N VAL A 189 -23.54 -2.90 -10.22
CA VAL A 189 -24.58 -3.85 -10.68
C VAL A 189 -24.45 -5.16 -9.92
N ASP A 190 -25.59 -5.71 -9.49
CA ASP A 190 -25.62 -7.03 -8.84
C ASP A 190 -25.15 -8.13 -9.80
N GLN A 191 -24.69 -9.23 -9.23
CA GLN A 191 -24.06 -10.30 -10.02
C GLN A 191 -25.02 -11.02 -10.98
N GLU A 192 -26.29 -11.16 -10.60
CA GLU A 192 -27.27 -11.83 -11.45
C GLU A 192 -27.60 -11.00 -12.68
N LEU A 193 -27.88 -9.71 -12.47
CA LEU A 193 -28.12 -8.76 -13.56
C LEU A 193 -26.89 -8.63 -14.45
N TRP A 194 -25.69 -8.56 -13.86
CA TRP A 194 -24.43 -8.51 -14.60
C TRP A 194 -24.26 -9.75 -15.50
N ASN A 195 -24.55 -10.94 -14.98
CA ASN A 195 -24.48 -12.16 -15.78
C ASN A 195 -25.47 -12.16 -16.95
N LYS A 196 -26.68 -11.66 -16.75
CA LYS A 196 -27.67 -11.47 -17.84
C LYS A 196 -27.18 -10.48 -18.89
N MET A 197 -26.58 -9.35 -18.45
CA MET A 197 -26.01 -8.36 -19.36
C MET A 197 -24.86 -8.95 -20.19
N LYS A 198 -23.97 -9.73 -19.61
CA LYS A 198 -22.88 -10.43 -20.34
C LYS A 198 -23.41 -11.41 -21.38
N GLN A 199 -24.43 -12.17 -21.06
CA GLN A 199 -25.07 -13.09 -22.03
C GLN A 199 -25.62 -12.33 -23.24
N ASN A 200 -26.27 -11.19 -23.00
CA ASN A 200 -26.81 -10.36 -24.08
C ASN A 200 -25.67 -9.74 -24.92
N ILE A 201 -24.61 -9.24 -24.30
CA ILE A 201 -23.45 -8.70 -25.03
C ILE A 201 -22.85 -9.78 -25.95
N ASN A 202 -22.64 -10.98 -25.44
CA ASN A 202 -22.11 -12.09 -26.24
C ASN A 202 -23.03 -12.55 -27.37
N TYR A 203 -24.33 -12.25 -27.29
CA TYR A 203 -25.29 -12.52 -28.35
C TYR A 203 -25.16 -11.52 -29.52
N TYR A 204 -24.72 -10.29 -29.25
CA TYR A 204 -24.58 -9.22 -30.26
C TYR A 204 -23.15 -9.02 -30.78
N LEU A 205 -22.14 -9.70 -30.21
CA LEU A 205 -20.73 -9.69 -30.65
C LEU A 205 -20.39 -10.99 -31.38
#